data_c2efce9aa1cf3bf7c725d38c11a03455
#
_entry.id   c2efce9aa1cf3bf7c725d38c11a03455
#
_cell.length_a   1.000
_cell.length_b   1.000
_cell.length_c   1.000
_cell.angle_alpha   90.00
_cell.angle_beta   90.00
_cell.angle_gamma   90.00
#
_symmetry.space_group_name_H-M   'P 1'
#
loop_
_entity.id
_entity.type
_entity.pdbx_description
1 polymer ?
#
loop_
_entity_poly.entity_id
_entity_poly.type
_entity_poly.pdbx_seq_one_letter_code
_entity_poly.pdbx_strand_id
1 'polypeptide(L)'
;MLSPRVIPTLLLKDMGLVKGVRFKDHKYVGDPMNAVRIFNSKNADELFLLDITALARGTGPDLEFVQRVADECHMPFGVGGGIRTVEQIGRLVRCGAEKVAINTAALARPEFIGEAAGSFGSQCVVVSIDVGRDLFGRPKVFSHNGSRKTSWDPVDWARRAAELGAGEILLTSIAHEGRGDGYDLELVRSVADAVPVPVIASGGAGQVEHFGAAFDAGATAAAAGSMFVFKGQLRSVLIQYFK
;
A
#
# COMPACT_ATOMS: atom_id res chain seq x y z
N MET A 1 -3.03 23.67 2.97
CA MET A 1 -3.46 22.34 2.49
C MET A 1 -2.22 21.63 1.96
N LEU A 2 -1.95 20.39 2.38
CA LEU A 2 -0.89 19.57 1.79
C LEU A 2 -1.30 19.22 0.35
N SER A 3 -0.36 19.28 -0.60
CA SER A 3 -0.62 18.81 -1.96
C SER A 3 -0.94 17.33 -1.95
N PRO A 4 -1.98 16.88 -2.68
CA PRO A 4 -2.26 15.47 -2.86
C PRO A 4 -1.05 14.73 -3.45
N ARG A 5 -0.74 13.53 -2.92
CA ARG A 5 0.38 12.70 -3.37
C ARG A 5 -0.10 11.61 -4.32
N VAL A 6 0.67 11.35 -5.36
CA VAL A 6 0.48 10.20 -6.26
C VAL A 6 1.61 9.21 -6.03
N ILE A 7 1.27 8.00 -5.57
CA ILE A 7 2.21 7.02 -5.00
C ILE A 7 2.28 5.77 -5.88
N PRO A 8 3.37 5.55 -6.63
CA PRO A 8 3.63 4.26 -7.23
C PRO A 8 3.72 3.15 -6.18
N THR A 9 3.04 2.03 -6.43
CA THR A 9 3.11 0.85 -5.57
C THR A 9 3.73 -0.31 -6.34
N LEU A 10 4.88 -0.80 -5.86
CA LEU A 10 5.60 -1.93 -6.41
C LEU A 10 5.32 -3.19 -5.59
N LEU A 11 4.71 -4.20 -6.22
CA LEU A 11 4.53 -5.51 -5.61
C LEU A 11 5.76 -6.37 -5.90
N LEU A 12 6.37 -6.89 -4.84
CA LEU A 12 7.55 -7.77 -4.93
C LEU A 12 7.16 -9.21 -4.67
N LYS A 13 7.59 -10.10 -5.55
CA LYS A 13 7.50 -11.55 -5.38
C LYS A 13 8.85 -12.15 -5.78
N ASP A 14 9.48 -12.86 -4.83
CA ASP A 14 10.77 -13.51 -5.05
C ASP A 14 11.81 -12.57 -5.70
N MET A 15 11.93 -11.35 -5.16
CA MET A 15 12.79 -10.25 -5.63
C MET A 15 12.43 -9.67 -7.01
N GLY A 16 11.41 -10.15 -7.68
CA GLY A 16 10.92 -9.62 -8.95
C GLY A 16 9.73 -8.68 -8.78
N LEU A 17 9.63 -7.69 -9.66
CA LEU A 17 8.44 -6.87 -9.76
C LEU A 17 7.31 -7.66 -10.41
N VAL A 18 6.15 -7.69 -9.76
CA VAL A 18 4.98 -8.38 -10.26
C VAL A 18 3.74 -7.49 -10.28
N LYS A 19 2.78 -7.84 -11.12
CA LYS A 19 1.42 -7.28 -11.14
C LYS A 19 0.41 -8.39 -11.34
N GLY A 20 -0.73 -8.26 -10.65
CA GLY A 20 -1.85 -9.19 -10.72
C GLY A 20 -3.18 -8.47 -10.91
N VAL A 21 -4.27 -9.20 -10.72
CA VAL A 21 -5.64 -8.69 -10.66
C VAL A 21 -6.34 -9.30 -9.45
N ARG A 22 -6.95 -8.47 -8.61
CA ARG A 22 -7.65 -8.92 -7.39
C ARG A 22 -6.78 -9.80 -6.48
N PHE A 23 -5.51 -9.41 -6.31
CA PHE A 23 -4.50 -10.14 -5.53
C PHE A 23 -4.18 -11.55 -6.04
N LYS A 24 -4.47 -11.82 -7.32
CA LYS A 24 -4.25 -13.14 -7.97
C LYS A 24 -3.49 -12.98 -9.28
N ASP A 25 -3.11 -14.12 -9.86
CA ASP A 25 -2.53 -14.21 -11.21
C ASP A 25 -1.33 -13.26 -11.41
N HIS A 26 -0.44 -13.23 -10.41
CA HIS A 26 0.74 -12.38 -10.44
C HIS A 26 1.69 -12.78 -11.57
N LYS A 27 1.95 -11.83 -12.47
CA LYS A 27 2.88 -11.98 -13.58
C LYS A 27 4.11 -11.11 -13.32
N TYR A 28 5.28 -11.65 -13.63
CA TYR A 28 6.53 -10.89 -13.62
C TYR A 28 6.50 -9.79 -14.68
N VAL A 29 6.90 -8.59 -14.30
CA VAL A 29 6.87 -7.40 -15.17
C VAL A 29 8.20 -6.65 -15.21
N GLY A 30 9.23 -7.10 -14.50
CA GLY A 30 10.56 -6.51 -14.60
C GLY A 30 11.34 -6.46 -13.29
N ASP A 31 12.47 -5.76 -13.35
CA ASP A 31 13.34 -5.49 -12.21
C ASP A 31 12.80 -4.31 -11.39
N PRO A 32 12.60 -4.46 -10.08
CA PRO A 32 12.11 -3.38 -9.23
C PRO A 32 13.07 -2.18 -9.16
N MET A 33 14.40 -2.39 -9.22
CA MET A 33 15.37 -1.29 -9.19
C MET A 33 15.27 -0.40 -10.42
N ASN A 34 14.97 -0.98 -11.59
CA ASN A 34 14.67 -0.20 -12.79
C ASN A 34 13.44 0.70 -12.59
N ALA A 35 12.40 0.18 -11.94
CA ALA A 35 11.21 0.98 -11.64
C ALA A 35 11.54 2.13 -10.69
N VAL A 36 12.33 1.90 -9.64
CA VAL A 36 12.80 2.94 -8.70
C VAL A 36 13.52 4.07 -9.45
N ARG A 37 14.47 3.74 -10.34
CA ARG A 37 15.20 4.73 -11.14
C ARG A 37 14.29 5.57 -12.04
N ILE A 38 13.30 4.93 -12.65
CA ILE A 38 12.33 5.64 -13.50
C ILE A 38 11.49 6.59 -12.65
N PHE A 39 10.99 6.16 -11.49
CA PHE A 39 10.21 7.03 -10.60
C PHE A 39 11.05 8.17 -10.02
N ASN A 40 12.32 7.95 -9.68
CA ASN A 40 13.26 9.02 -9.33
C ASN A 40 13.37 10.06 -10.43
N SER A 41 13.65 9.61 -11.67
CA SER A 41 13.82 10.51 -12.81
C SER A 41 12.58 11.34 -13.16
N LYS A 42 11.42 10.89 -12.69
CA LYS A 42 10.11 11.53 -12.89
C LYS A 42 9.61 12.29 -11.66
N ASN A 43 10.43 12.40 -10.60
CA ASN A 43 10.09 13.09 -9.35
C ASN A 43 8.75 12.61 -8.76
N ALA A 44 8.59 11.29 -8.60
CA ALA A 44 7.43 10.74 -7.93
C ALA A 44 7.36 11.24 -6.47
N ASP A 45 6.15 11.48 -5.98
CA ASP A 45 5.95 12.10 -4.66
C ASP A 45 6.38 11.20 -3.50
N GLU A 46 6.16 9.89 -3.65
CA GLU A 46 6.45 8.84 -2.67
C GLU A 46 6.42 7.48 -3.40
N LEU A 47 6.94 6.43 -2.78
CA LEU A 47 6.94 5.06 -3.32
C LEU A 47 6.53 4.06 -2.23
N PHE A 48 5.72 3.04 -2.57
CA PHE A 48 5.51 1.88 -1.70
C PHE A 48 6.08 0.60 -2.32
N LEU A 49 6.84 -0.14 -1.50
CA LEU A 49 7.36 -1.47 -1.80
C LEU A 49 6.63 -2.50 -0.93
N LEU A 50 5.86 -3.40 -1.54
CA LEU A 50 5.07 -4.40 -0.84
C LEU A 50 5.53 -5.80 -1.21
N ASP A 51 6.28 -6.47 -0.32
CA ASP A 51 6.68 -7.88 -0.52
C ASP A 51 5.52 -8.81 -0.17
N ILE A 52 4.86 -9.33 -1.21
CA ILE A 52 3.70 -10.21 -1.06
C ILE A 52 4.07 -11.65 -0.68
N THR A 53 5.34 -12.01 -0.65
CA THR A 53 5.82 -13.35 -0.25
C THR A 53 6.42 -13.39 1.15
N ALA A 54 6.84 -12.24 1.69
CA ALA A 54 7.48 -12.15 3.01
C ALA A 54 6.64 -12.73 4.15
N LEU A 55 5.30 -12.57 4.09
CA LEU A 55 4.40 -13.14 5.09
C LEU A 55 4.47 -14.68 5.13
N ALA A 56 4.46 -15.32 3.97
CA ALA A 56 4.53 -16.77 3.86
C ALA A 56 5.92 -17.32 4.27
N ARG A 57 6.99 -16.58 3.94
CA ARG A 57 8.35 -16.93 4.37
C ARG A 57 8.57 -16.71 5.88
N GLY A 58 7.76 -15.85 6.52
CA GLY A 58 7.91 -15.54 7.94
C GLY A 58 9.10 -14.63 8.29
N THR A 59 9.78 -14.06 7.29
CA THR A 59 11.02 -13.29 7.46
C THR A 59 10.83 -11.78 7.51
N GLY A 60 9.70 -11.27 7.01
CA GLY A 60 9.54 -9.85 6.68
C GLY A 60 10.24 -9.49 5.36
N PRO A 61 10.26 -8.19 4.99
CA PRO A 61 10.94 -7.71 3.79
C PRO A 61 12.46 -7.98 3.83
N ASP A 62 13.06 -8.14 2.66
CA ASP A 62 14.50 -8.33 2.51
C ASP A 62 15.25 -7.03 2.79
N LEU A 63 16.09 -7.02 3.83
CA LEU A 63 16.79 -5.82 4.29
C LEU A 63 17.88 -5.34 3.31
N GLU A 64 18.57 -6.27 2.65
CA GLU A 64 19.61 -5.92 1.65
C GLU A 64 18.94 -5.23 0.44
N PHE A 65 17.78 -5.74 0.04
CA PHE A 65 17.02 -5.09 -1.02
C PHE A 65 16.52 -3.70 -0.60
N VAL A 66 15.98 -3.56 0.63
CA VAL A 66 15.52 -2.25 1.15
C VAL A 66 16.68 -1.26 1.22
N GLN A 67 17.87 -1.68 1.67
CA GLN A 67 19.06 -0.83 1.67
C GLN A 67 19.44 -0.37 0.25
N ARG A 68 19.45 -1.29 -0.71
CA ARG A 68 19.73 -0.95 -2.12
C ARG A 68 18.72 0.05 -2.68
N VAL A 69 17.46 -0.07 -2.30
CA VAL A 69 16.43 0.91 -2.68
C VAL A 69 16.73 2.25 -2.02
N ALA A 70 17.07 2.29 -0.72
CA ALA A 70 17.39 3.52 -0.01
C ALA A 70 18.62 4.25 -0.62
N ASP A 71 19.64 3.49 -1.05
CA ASP A 71 20.82 4.05 -1.70
C ASP A 71 20.51 4.71 -3.06
N GLU A 72 19.46 4.26 -3.73
CA GLU A 72 19.05 4.75 -5.06
C GLU A 72 17.87 5.75 -5.00
N CYS A 73 17.00 5.64 -3.99
CA CYS A 73 15.72 6.37 -3.94
C CYS A 73 15.89 7.79 -3.41
N HIS A 74 15.44 8.79 -4.17
CA HIS A 74 15.50 10.21 -3.76
C HIS A 74 14.14 10.73 -3.27
N MET A 75 13.09 9.93 -3.38
CA MET A 75 11.77 10.22 -2.84
C MET A 75 11.53 9.43 -1.55
N PRO A 76 10.65 9.89 -0.66
CA PRO A 76 10.22 9.10 0.49
C PRO A 76 9.68 7.74 0.05
N PHE A 77 10.02 6.68 0.79
CA PHE A 77 9.45 5.37 0.48
C PHE A 77 9.00 4.60 1.72
N GLY A 78 7.91 3.86 1.52
CA GLY A 78 7.35 2.94 2.49
C GLY A 78 7.57 1.48 2.11
N VAL A 79 7.70 0.61 3.10
CA VAL A 79 7.92 -0.83 2.93
C VAL A 79 6.85 -1.61 3.68
N GLY A 80 6.29 -2.63 3.04
CA GLY A 80 5.33 -3.55 3.65
C GLY A 80 5.58 -5.00 3.25
N GLY A 81 4.92 -5.92 3.99
CA GLY A 81 4.98 -7.36 3.75
C GLY A 81 5.55 -8.12 4.94
N GLY A 82 4.70 -8.90 5.62
CA GLY A 82 5.13 -9.82 6.68
C GLY A 82 5.76 -9.21 7.93
N ILE A 83 5.66 -7.91 8.15
CA ILE A 83 6.19 -7.20 9.34
C ILE A 83 5.34 -7.59 10.55
N ARG A 84 6.00 -8.05 11.64
CA ARG A 84 5.34 -8.62 12.82
C ARG A 84 5.85 -8.08 14.14
N THR A 85 7.03 -7.49 14.17
CA THR A 85 7.67 -7.03 15.42
C THR A 85 8.25 -5.62 15.28
N VAL A 86 8.38 -4.93 16.42
CA VAL A 86 8.97 -3.60 16.51
C VAL A 86 10.45 -3.61 16.08
N GLU A 87 11.17 -4.71 16.35
CA GLU A 87 12.56 -4.88 15.92
C GLU A 87 12.68 -4.94 14.37
N GLN A 88 11.74 -5.61 13.68
CA GLN A 88 11.72 -5.62 12.23
C GLN A 88 11.51 -4.21 11.68
N ILE A 89 10.57 -3.44 12.26
CA ILE A 89 10.37 -2.03 11.91
C ILE A 89 11.67 -1.24 12.09
N GLY A 90 12.31 -1.38 13.24
CA GLY A 90 13.57 -0.69 13.53
C GLY A 90 14.70 -1.04 12.55
N ARG A 91 14.74 -2.27 12.03
CA ARG A 91 15.71 -2.64 10.98
C ARG A 91 15.39 -1.96 9.66
N LEU A 92 14.12 -1.94 9.24
CA LEU A 92 13.67 -1.29 8.00
C LEU A 92 13.94 0.22 8.03
N VAL A 93 13.64 0.88 9.15
CA VAL A 93 13.91 2.32 9.33
C VAL A 93 15.41 2.62 9.27
N ARG A 94 16.26 1.78 9.89
CA ARG A 94 17.73 1.93 9.78
C ARG A 94 18.26 1.70 8.37
N CYS A 95 17.58 0.88 7.56
CA CYS A 95 17.88 0.72 6.13
C CYS A 95 17.36 1.88 5.28
N GLY A 96 16.72 2.91 5.86
CA GLY A 96 16.26 4.11 5.16
C GLY A 96 14.78 4.13 4.80
N ALA A 97 13.97 3.13 5.16
CA ALA A 97 12.53 3.21 4.98
C ALA A 97 11.93 4.29 5.90
N GLU A 98 11.15 5.21 5.34
CA GLU A 98 10.49 6.25 6.12
C GLU A 98 9.15 5.81 6.70
N LYS A 99 8.49 4.86 6.03
CA LYS A 99 7.20 4.32 6.44
C LYS A 99 7.20 2.79 6.40
N VAL A 100 6.40 2.19 7.27
CA VAL A 100 6.16 0.75 7.28
C VAL A 100 4.67 0.47 7.18
N ALA A 101 4.28 -0.39 6.22
CA ALA A 101 2.89 -0.80 6.04
C ALA A 101 2.64 -2.15 6.73
N ILE A 102 1.72 -2.15 7.70
CA ILE A 102 1.35 -3.33 8.49
C ILE A 102 -0.13 -3.68 8.28
N ASN A 103 -0.45 -4.96 8.11
CA ASN A 103 -1.81 -5.47 7.97
C ASN A 103 -2.04 -6.66 8.90
N THR A 104 -1.59 -7.85 8.54
CA THR A 104 -1.90 -9.12 9.24
C THR A 104 -1.51 -9.10 10.72
N ALA A 105 -0.36 -8.55 11.05
CA ALA A 105 0.10 -8.47 12.45
C ALA A 105 -0.74 -7.48 13.27
N ALA A 106 -1.12 -6.35 12.68
CA ALA A 106 -2.00 -5.37 13.32
C ALA A 106 -3.41 -5.94 13.56
N LEU A 107 -3.96 -6.70 12.61
CA LEU A 107 -5.25 -7.38 12.77
C LEU A 107 -5.22 -8.49 13.83
N ALA A 108 -4.09 -9.20 13.96
CA ALA A 108 -3.91 -10.25 14.96
C ALA A 108 -3.66 -9.69 16.38
N ARG A 109 -2.96 -8.57 16.47
CA ARG A 109 -2.61 -7.89 17.72
C ARG A 109 -2.66 -6.37 17.52
N PRO A 110 -3.81 -5.73 17.72
CA PRO A 110 -4.00 -4.31 17.46
C PRO A 110 -3.02 -3.39 18.22
N GLU A 111 -2.61 -3.79 19.42
CA GLU A 111 -1.66 -3.06 20.27
C GLU A 111 -0.29 -2.86 19.59
N PHE A 112 0.05 -3.72 18.62
CA PHE A 112 1.27 -3.59 17.82
C PHE A 112 1.37 -2.24 17.07
N ILE A 113 0.22 -1.65 16.70
CA ILE A 113 0.17 -0.32 16.08
C ILE A 113 0.72 0.72 17.07
N GLY A 114 0.25 0.69 18.32
CA GLY A 114 0.67 1.62 19.37
C GLY A 114 2.13 1.45 19.78
N GLU A 115 2.62 0.22 19.87
CA GLU A 115 4.03 -0.08 20.14
C GLU A 115 4.95 0.47 19.03
N ALA A 116 4.55 0.28 17.76
CA ALA A 116 5.27 0.79 16.62
C ALA A 116 5.27 2.34 16.60
N ALA A 117 4.11 2.96 16.80
CA ALA A 117 3.96 4.41 16.84
C ALA A 117 4.72 5.05 18.01
N GLY A 118 4.71 4.42 19.18
CA GLY A 118 5.48 4.88 20.34
C GLY A 118 7.00 4.79 20.14
N SER A 119 7.47 3.83 19.34
CA SER A 119 8.89 3.61 19.09
C SER A 119 9.45 4.47 17.95
N PHE A 120 8.67 4.72 16.90
CA PHE A 120 9.16 5.35 15.66
C PHE A 120 8.36 6.59 15.24
N GLY A 121 7.33 6.97 16.00
CA GLY A 121 6.40 8.03 15.64
C GLY A 121 5.27 7.53 14.75
N SER A 122 4.08 8.11 14.91
CA SER A 122 2.89 7.76 14.12
C SER A 122 3.13 7.89 12.62
N GLN A 123 3.87 8.92 12.19
CA GLN A 123 4.18 9.18 10.77
C GLN A 123 4.93 8.02 10.07
N CYS A 124 5.59 7.16 10.83
CA CYS A 124 6.26 5.96 10.30
C CYS A 124 5.28 4.78 10.09
N VAL A 125 4.11 4.79 10.76
CA VAL A 125 3.20 3.64 10.80
C VAL A 125 2.03 3.82 9.86
N VAL A 126 1.99 3.03 8.80
CA VAL A 126 0.87 2.93 7.87
C VAL A 126 0.10 1.64 8.12
N VAL A 127 -1.19 1.73 8.43
CA VAL A 127 -2.03 0.53 8.54
C VAL A 127 -2.65 0.24 7.18
N SER A 128 -2.27 -0.89 6.57
CA SER A 128 -2.88 -1.37 5.32
C SER A 128 -4.18 -2.08 5.61
N ILE A 129 -5.25 -1.63 4.96
CA ILE A 129 -6.61 -2.17 5.07
C ILE A 129 -7.04 -2.72 3.71
N ASP A 130 -6.98 -4.04 3.55
CA ASP A 130 -7.41 -4.71 2.33
C ASP A 130 -8.89 -5.06 2.45
N VAL A 131 -9.73 -4.50 1.59
CA VAL A 131 -11.19 -4.65 1.65
C VAL A 131 -11.70 -5.53 0.52
N GLY A 132 -12.37 -6.59 0.91
CA GLY A 132 -13.15 -7.46 0.03
C GLY A 132 -14.62 -7.49 0.45
N ARG A 133 -15.43 -8.33 -0.22
CA ARG A 133 -16.84 -8.51 0.10
C ARG A 133 -17.10 -9.91 0.67
N ASP A 134 -18.00 -9.99 1.64
CA ASP A 134 -18.49 -11.28 2.16
C ASP A 134 -19.51 -11.91 1.19
N LEU A 135 -20.06 -13.06 1.56
CA LEU A 135 -21.07 -13.79 0.76
C LEU A 135 -22.37 -13.00 0.55
N PHE A 136 -22.62 -12.00 1.41
CA PHE A 136 -23.77 -11.11 1.33
C PHE A 136 -23.48 -9.78 0.65
N GLY A 137 -22.28 -9.64 0.06
CA GLY A 137 -21.83 -8.41 -0.61
C GLY A 137 -21.37 -7.30 0.32
N ARG A 138 -21.31 -7.50 1.65
CA ARG A 138 -20.91 -6.49 2.63
C ARG A 138 -19.39 -6.34 2.63
N PRO A 139 -18.84 -5.10 2.73
CA PRO A 139 -17.41 -4.89 2.83
C PRO A 139 -16.86 -5.50 4.12
N LYS A 140 -15.71 -6.14 4.03
CA LYS A 140 -14.98 -6.74 5.14
C LYS A 140 -13.48 -6.56 4.97
N VAL A 141 -12.77 -6.41 6.08
CA VAL A 141 -11.31 -6.38 6.09
C VAL A 141 -10.75 -7.79 5.92
N PHE A 142 -9.70 -7.89 5.12
CA PHE A 142 -8.99 -9.14 4.86
C PHE A 142 -7.53 -9.05 5.33
N SER A 143 -7.01 -10.18 5.76
CA SER A 143 -5.60 -10.39 6.08
C SER A 143 -4.97 -11.42 5.16
N HIS A 144 -3.68 -11.69 5.35
CA HIS A 144 -2.92 -12.72 4.60
C HIS A 144 -3.05 -12.53 3.08
N ASN A 145 -2.71 -11.31 2.61
CA ASN A 145 -2.79 -10.93 1.18
C ASN A 145 -4.19 -11.21 0.60
N GLY A 146 -5.23 -10.82 1.32
CA GLY A 146 -6.62 -10.96 0.87
C GLY A 146 -7.20 -12.38 0.97
N SER A 147 -6.49 -13.35 1.55
CA SER A 147 -6.94 -14.75 1.60
C SER A 147 -7.79 -15.09 2.83
N ARG A 148 -7.72 -14.29 3.90
CA ARG A 148 -8.46 -14.54 5.15
C ARG A 148 -9.37 -13.37 5.47
N LYS A 149 -10.69 -13.60 5.41
CA LYS A 149 -11.70 -12.65 5.86
C LYS A 149 -11.65 -12.51 7.39
N THR A 150 -11.77 -11.29 7.89
CA THR A 150 -11.94 -10.98 9.30
C THR A 150 -13.39 -10.63 9.63
N SER A 151 -13.70 -10.41 10.91
CA SER A 151 -15.00 -9.89 11.35
C SER A 151 -15.10 -8.36 11.17
N TRP A 152 -13.98 -7.65 11.01
CA TRP A 152 -13.93 -6.20 10.99
C TRP A 152 -14.67 -5.59 9.81
N ASP A 153 -15.45 -4.57 10.11
CA ASP A 153 -15.89 -3.58 9.14
C ASP A 153 -14.69 -2.66 8.79
N PRO A 154 -14.54 -2.20 7.52
CA PRO A 154 -13.43 -1.33 7.15
C PRO A 154 -13.37 -0.01 7.91
N VAL A 155 -14.52 0.62 8.14
CA VAL A 155 -14.61 1.91 8.85
C VAL A 155 -14.26 1.74 10.32
N ASP A 156 -14.79 0.71 10.97
CA ASP A 156 -14.52 0.44 12.39
C ASP A 156 -13.06 0.08 12.62
N TRP A 157 -12.46 -0.69 11.70
CA TRP A 157 -11.04 -1.01 11.78
C TRP A 157 -10.15 0.21 11.53
N ALA A 158 -10.51 1.08 10.58
CA ALA A 158 -9.77 2.32 10.33
C ALA A 158 -9.80 3.26 11.55
N ARG A 159 -10.96 3.43 12.20
CA ARG A 159 -11.07 4.20 13.45
C ARG A 159 -10.18 3.61 14.54
N ARG A 160 -10.25 2.30 14.72
CA ARG A 160 -9.44 1.61 15.73
C ARG A 160 -7.95 1.75 15.48
N ALA A 161 -7.52 1.64 14.21
CA ALA A 161 -6.12 1.84 13.83
C ALA A 161 -5.64 3.26 14.12
N ALA A 162 -6.44 4.27 13.79
CA ALA A 162 -6.12 5.67 14.07
C ALA A 162 -6.04 5.95 15.58
N GLU A 163 -6.98 5.44 16.38
CA GLU A 163 -6.96 5.54 17.85
C GLU A 163 -5.69 4.92 18.46
N LEU A 164 -5.18 3.84 17.87
CA LEU A 164 -3.97 3.16 18.31
C LEU A 164 -2.67 3.84 17.85
N GLY A 165 -2.75 4.88 17.03
CA GLY A 165 -1.60 5.66 16.63
C GLY A 165 -1.10 5.42 15.20
N ALA A 166 -1.91 4.82 14.33
CA ALA A 166 -1.60 4.81 12.89
C ALA A 166 -1.46 6.25 12.38
N GLY A 167 -0.41 6.54 11.64
CA GLY A 167 -0.21 7.86 11.04
C GLY A 167 -0.90 8.00 9.69
N GLU A 168 -1.09 6.90 8.95
CA GLU A 168 -1.81 6.86 7.68
C GLU A 168 -2.54 5.53 7.50
N ILE A 169 -3.59 5.53 6.68
CA ILE A 169 -4.31 4.32 6.25
C ILE A 169 -4.06 4.09 4.75
N LEU A 170 -3.50 2.94 4.39
CA LEU A 170 -3.44 2.46 2.99
C LEU A 170 -4.65 1.59 2.73
N LEU A 171 -5.68 2.15 2.09
CA LEU A 171 -6.98 1.53 1.86
C LEU A 171 -7.05 0.91 0.46
N THR A 172 -7.04 -0.42 0.38
CA THR A 172 -7.04 -1.15 -0.89
C THR A 172 -8.37 -1.86 -1.13
N SER A 173 -9.07 -1.53 -2.22
CA SER A 173 -10.20 -2.33 -2.70
C SER A 173 -9.69 -3.52 -3.52
N ILE A 174 -9.81 -4.75 -2.96
CA ILE A 174 -9.40 -5.99 -3.64
C ILE A 174 -10.19 -6.18 -4.94
N ALA A 175 -11.46 -5.81 -4.94
CA ALA A 175 -12.33 -5.99 -6.11
C ALA A 175 -11.90 -5.15 -7.32
N HIS A 176 -11.31 -3.98 -7.09
CA HIS A 176 -10.84 -3.04 -8.12
C HIS A 176 -9.36 -3.20 -8.46
N GLU A 177 -8.57 -3.85 -7.58
CA GLU A 177 -7.13 -3.97 -7.75
C GLU A 177 -6.76 -4.60 -9.12
N GLY A 178 -5.85 -3.91 -9.86
CA GLY A 178 -5.35 -4.33 -11.16
C GLY A 178 -6.31 -4.20 -12.34
N ARG A 179 -7.55 -3.72 -12.15
CA ARG A 179 -8.59 -3.62 -13.19
C ARG A 179 -8.50 -2.34 -14.03
N GLY A 180 -8.11 -1.22 -13.42
CA GLY A 180 -8.04 0.06 -14.10
C GLY A 180 -9.39 0.74 -14.31
N ASP A 181 -10.43 0.34 -13.59
CA ASP A 181 -11.80 0.82 -13.68
C ASP A 181 -12.16 1.91 -12.64
N GLY A 182 -11.16 2.44 -11.93
CA GLY A 182 -11.31 3.45 -10.89
C GLY A 182 -11.30 2.87 -9.48
N TYR A 183 -11.09 3.77 -8.50
CA TYR A 183 -11.13 3.42 -7.09
C TYR A 183 -12.56 3.15 -6.62
N ASP A 184 -12.73 2.41 -5.53
CA ASP A 184 -13.99 2.28 -4.80
C ASP A 184 -14.25 3.59 -4.00
N LEU A 185 -14.83 4.58 -4.68
CA LEU A 185 -15.01 5.94 -4.13
C LEU A 185 -15.95 5.98 -2.91
N GLU A 186 -16.93 5.08 -2.86
CA GLU A 186 -17.82 4.96 -1.70
C GLU A 186 -17.04 4.47 -0.47
N LEU A 187 -16.22 3.45 -0.65
CA LEU A 187 -15.32 2.94 0.40
C LEU A 187 -14.33 4.02 0.84
N VAL A 188 -13.69 4.72 -0.11
CA VAL A 188 -12.73 5.81 0.20
C VAL A 188 -13.41 6.87 1.05
N ARG A 189 -14.57 7.38 0.64
CA ARG A 189 -15.32 8.41 1.36
C ARG A 189 -15.70 7.94 2.76
N SER A 190 -16.25 6.74 2.88
CA SER A 190 -16.71 6.22 4.18
C SER A 190 -15.59 6.11 5.21
N VAL A 191 -14.38 5.77 4.77
CA VAL A 191 -13.20 5.68 5.64
C VAL A 191 -12.62 7.07 5.90
N ALA A 192 -12.46 7.91 4.87
CA ALA A 192 -11.87 9.24 5.01
C ALA A 192 -12.69 10.15 5.94
N ASP A 193 -14.01 10.09 5.87
CA ASP A 193 -14.91 10.84 6.76
C ASP A 193 -14.86 10.35 8.23
N ALA A 194 -14.38 9.13 8.44
CA ALA A 194 -14.43 8.47 9.74
C ALA A 194 -13.15 8.58 10.57
N VAL A 195 -12.02 8.99 9.96
CA VAL A 195 -10.71 9.01 10.63
C VAL A 195 -10.04 10.38 10.51
N PRO A 196 -9.28 10.83 11.52
CA PRO A 196 -8.54 12.10 11.49
C PRO A 196 -7.18 11.98 10.79
N VAL A 197 -6.79 10.80 10.33
CA VAL A 197 -5.49 10.54 9.71
C VAL A 197 -5.61 10.46 8.20
N PRO A 198 -4.54 10.75 7.44
CA PRO A 198 -4.50 10.63 6.00
C PRO A 198 -4.93 9.25 5.49
N VAL A 199 -5.74 9.23 4.44
CA VAL A 199 -6.15 8.02 3.74
C VAL A 199 -5.53 7.98 2.34
N ILE A 200 -4.82 6.92 2.04
CA ILE A 200 -4.23 6.62 0.74
C ILE A 200 -5.18 5.66 0.00
N ALA A 201 -5.86 6.12 -1.04
CA ALA A 201 -6.70 5.27 -1.87
C ALA A 201 -5.85 4.33 -2.72
N SER A 202 -6.17 3.03 -2.74
CA SER A 202 -5.44 2.01 -3.49
C SER A 202 -6.37 0.99 -4.14
N GLY A 203 -5.94 0.45 -5.30
CA GLY A 203 -6.69 -0.52 -6.08
C GLY A 203 -7.72 0.11 -7.02
N GLY A 204 -7.43 0.06 -8.34
CA GLY A 204 -8.36 0.47 -9.38
C GLY A 204 -7.90 1.58 -10.33
N ALA A 205 -6.86 2.33 -10.01
CA ALA A 205 -6.37 3.38 -10.90
C ALA A 205 -6.00 2.86 -12.30
N GLY A 206 -6.52 3.49 -13.34
CA GLY A 206 -6.26 3.17 -14.74
C GLY A 206 -6.01 4.39 -15.60
N GLN A 207 -6.34 5.58 -15.12
CA GLN A 207 -6.13 6.87 -15.79
C GLN A 207 -5.99 8.00 -14.75
N VAL A 208 -5.47 9.15 -15.18
CA VAL A 208 -5.12 10.28 -14.27
C VAL A 208 -6.35 10.84 -13.56
N GLU A 209 -7.48 10.88 -14.26
CA GLU A 209 -8.76 11.37 -13.73
C GLU A 209 -9.23 10.60 -12.50
N HIS A 210 -8.81 9.34 -12.36
CA HIS A 210 -9.15 8.54 -11.16
C HIS A 210 -8.50 9.10 -9.90
N PHE A 211 -7.32 9.75 -10.00
CA PHE A 211 -6.68 10.39 -8.84
C PHE A 211 -7.55 11.54 -8.32
N GLY A 212 -7.99 12.43 -9.24
CA GLY A 212 -8.90 13.52 -8.88
C GLY A 212 -10.17 13.01 -8.18
N ALA A 213 -10.80 11.98 -8.74
CA ALA A 213 -11.99 11.37 -8.13
C ALA A 213 -11.72 10.81 -6.72
N ALA A 214 -10.54 10.21 -6.48
CA ALA A 214 -10.18 9.74 -5.14
C ALA A 214 -9.97 10.90 -4.15
N PHE A 215 -9.37 12.02 -4.59
CA PHE A 215 -9.18 13.22 -3.77
C PHE A 215 -10.53 13.88 -3.45
N ASP A 216 -11.44 13.96 -4.41
CA ASP A 216 -12.82 14.45 -4.20
C ASP A 216 -13.63 13.55 -3.26
N ALA A 217 -13.25 12.28 -3.16
CA ALA A 217 -13.81 11.34 -2.18
C ALA A 217 -13.15 11.43 -0.79
N GLY A 218 -12.18 12.35 -0.58
CA GLY A 218 -11.54 12.60 0.72
C GLY A 218 -10.17 11.93 0.91
N ALA A 219 -9.65 11.19 -0.08
CA ALA A 219 -8.30 10.68 0.01
C ALA A 219 -7.26 11.83 -0.02
N THR A 220 -6.19 11.70 0.76
CA THR A 220 -5.07 12.65 0.77
C THR A 220 -3.92 12.19 -0.13
N ALA A 221 -3.96 10.95 -0.56
CA ALA A 221 -3.04 10.37 -1.52
C ALA A 221 -3.73 9.27 -2.35
N ALA A 222 -3.20 9.03 -3.55
CA ALA A 222 -3.67 8.01 -4.46
C ALA A 222 -2.52 7.07 -4.85
N ALA A 223 -2.63 5.80 -4.47
CA ALA A 223 -1.65 4.77 -4.80
C ALA A 223 -2.06 4.02 -6.08
N ALA A 224 -1.13 3.82 -6.98
CA ALA A 224 -1.35 3.09 -8.22
C ALA A 224 -0.19 2.15 -8.56
N GLY A 225 -0.52 0.99 -9.08
CA GLY A 225 0.46 0.00 -9.50
C GLY A 225 0.41 -0.27 -10.99
N SER A 226 -0.62 -0.97 -11.44
CA SER A 226 -0.78 -1.44 -12.83
C SER A 226 -0.74 -0.31 -13.86
N MET A 227 -1.31 0.85 -13.52
CA MET A 227 -1.36 2.05 -14.37
C MET A 227 0.05 2.56 -14.74
N PHE A 228 1.01 2.44 -13.82
CA PHE A 228 2.39 2.89 -14.06
C PHE A 228 3.27 1.82 -14.72
N VAL A 229 2.77 0.60 -14.85
CA VAL A 229 3.55 -0.53 -15.41
C VAL A 229 3.07 -0.93 -16.79
N PHE A 230 1.78 -0.79 -17.08
CA PHE A 230 1.19 -1.24 -18.33
C PHE A 230 0.76 -0.08 -19.21
N LYS A 231 0.97 -0.22 -20.54
CA LYS A 231 0.51 0.73 -21.56
C LYS A 231 -0.37 0.04 -22.61
N GLY A 232 -1.45 0.75 -22.98
CA GLY A 232 -2.35 0.36 -24.06
C GLY A 232 -3.20 -0.89 -23.75
N GLN A 233 -4.10 -1.23 -24.68
CA GLN A 233 -5.05 -2.34 -24.53
C GLN A 233 -4.37 -3.71 -24.39
N LEU A 234 -3.21 -3.90 -25.03
CA LEU A 234 -2.43 -5.13 -24.93
C LEU A 234 -1.62 -5.26 -23.63
N ARG A 235 -1.72 -4.27 -22.74
CA ARG A 235 -0.97 -4.23 -21.46
C ARG A 235 0.53 -4.51 -21.64
N SER A 236 1.14 -3.86 -22.63
CA SER A 236 2.60 -3.93 -22.82
C SER A 236 3.30 -3.33 -21.60
N VAL A 237 4.37 -3.97 -21.14
CA VAL A 237 5.14 -3.47 -20.00
C VAL A 237 5.94 -2.24 -20.44
N LEU A 238 5.60 -1.10 -19.85
CA LEU A 238 6.33 0.16 -20.04
C LEU A 238 6.17 0.98 -18.74
N ILE A 239 7.19 0.96 -17.89
CA ILE A 239 7.16 1.70 -16.64
C ILE A 239 7.21 3.20 -16.94
N GLN A 240 6.24 3.93 -16.39
CA GLN A 240 6.08 5.38 -16.58
C GLN A 240 5.45 5.98 -15.32
N TYR A 241 5.61 7.31 -15.14
CA TYR A 241 4.95 8.03 -14.06
C TYR A 241 4.34 9.31 -14.60
N PHE A 242 3.14 9.61 -14.18
CA PHE A 242 2.39 10.83 -14.47
C PHE A 242 1.38 11.08 -13.33
N LYS A 243 1.06 12.35 -13.10
CA LYS A 243 0.14 12.83 -12.07
C LYS A 243 -0.64 14.04 -12.55
#